data_bd52e75c7d1cde0a63c1fe9d9b77d16e
#
_entry.id   bd52e75c7d1cde0a63c1fe9d9b77d16e
#
_cell.length_a   1.000
_cell.length_b   1.000
_cell.length_c   1.000
_cell.angle_alpha   90.00
_cell.angle_beta   90.00
_cell.angle_gamma   90.00
#
_symmetry.space_group_name_H-M   'P 1'
#
loop_
_entity.id
_entity.type
_entity.pdbx_description
1 polymer ?
#
loop_
_entity_poly.entity_id
_entity_poly.type
_entity_poly.pdbx_seq_one_letter_code
_entity_poly.pdbx_strand_id
1 'polypeptide(L)'
;GKVTFTPGHASVPFPADSTPLFDNGTTVKEVPNVGKFEVDADGKVTFTPDKQFKGETPELELTRVDANGTPVTVKYQAVVKEVVPTSTNATSTGPQGVPQTGTPTFQGGDPLVPIDETVEPTFEDGSKEKSIPGQGTYTIAPDGTVTFTPDKQFVGNPAPVTVKRVDKNGTPVTATYSPEFTKVTPTGTGDKTEGLQGQVQEGKVTFTPGHDSVPFPADSTPLFDNGTAMKEVPNVGKFEVDADGKVTFTPDKQFKGETPELELTRVDANGTPVTVKYQAVVKEVVPTSTNATSTGPQGVP
;
A
#
# COMPACT_ATOMS: atom_id res chain seq x y z
N GLY A 1 36.09 23.83 -21.79
CA GLY A 1 36.71 24.00 -23.14
C GLY A 1 38.01 24.78 -23.08
N LYS A 2 38.68 24.93 -24.21
CA LYS A 2 39.96 25.69 -24.27
C LYS A 2 39.94 26.57 -25.51
N VAL A 3 40.17 27.89 -25.32
CA VAL A 3 40.43 28.84 -26.39
C VAL A 3 41.93 28.95 -26.61
N THR A 4 42.34 29.20 -27.85
CA THR A 4 43.76 29.30 -28.21
C THR A 4 44.06 30.64 -28.81
N PHE A 5 45.14 31.27 -28.34
CA PHE A 5 45.67 32.54 -28.86
C PHE A 5 47.05 32.30 -29.45
N THR A 6 47.26 32.75 -30.68
CA THR A 6 48.57 32.59 -31.35
C THR A 6 49.16 33.96 -31.63
N PRO A 7 50.39 34.26 -31.18
CA PRO A 7 51.07 35.51 -31.50
C PRO A 7 51.27 35.65 -33.02
N GLY A 8 51.14 36.83 -33.52
CA GLY A 8 51.36 37.14 -34.95
C GLY A 8 52.82 36.92 -35.39
N HIS A 9 53.77 37.07 -34.49
CA HIS A 9 55.21 36.77 -34.69
C HIS A 9 55.89 36.34 -33.39
N ALA A 10 56.83 35.46 -33.47
CA ALA A 10 57.54 34.89 -32.31
C ALA A 10 58.25 35.95 -31.45
N SER A 11 58.66 37.10 -32.03
CA SER A 11 59.31 38.20 -31.29
C SER A 11 58.32 39.13 -30.59
N VAL A 12 56.98 38.93 -30.79
CA VAL A 12 55.92 39.68 -30.14
C VAL A 12 54.95 38.69 -29.46
N PRO A 13 55.46 38.02 -28.40
CA PRO A 13 54.65 37.05 -27.70
C PRO A 13 53.51 37.71 -26.87
N PHE A 14 52.56 36.93 -26.39
CA PHE A 14 51.71 37.35 -25.27
C PHE A 14 52.55 37.44 -24.01
N PRO A 15 52.44 38.48 -23.16
CA PRO A 15 53.11 38.54 -21.87
C PRO A 15 52.82 37.29 -21.05
N ALA A 16 53.84 36.75 -20.39
CA ALA A 16 53.75 35.47 -19.64
C ALA A 16 52.76 35.53 -18.48
N ASP A 17 52.51 36.72 -17.94
CA ASP A 17 51.58 36.99 -16.85
C ASP A 17 50.18 37.45 -17.35
N SER A 18 49.98 37.52 -18.69
CA SER A 18 48.70 37.92 -19.23
C SER A 18 47.72 36.79 -19.31
N THR A 19 46.52 36.96 -18.71
CA THR A 19 45.36 36.03 -18.78
C THR A 19 44.38 36.59 -19.78
N PRO A 20 43.73 35.79 -20.63
CA PRO A 20 42.62 36.23 -21.43
C PRO A 20 41.50 36.78 -20.54
N LEU A 21 40.82 37.84 -21.01
CA LEU A 21 39.71 38.47 -20.28
C LEU A 21 38.42 38.41 -21.08
N PHE A 22 37.32 38.22 -20.41
CA PHE A 22 36.01 38.40 -21.01
C PHE A 22 35.73 39.89 -21.33
N ASP A 23 34.67 40.16 -22.05
CA ASP A 23 34.24 41.51 -22.45
C ASP A 23 33.97 42.47 -21.28
N ASN A 24 33.75 41.92 -20.07
CA ASN A 24 33.66 42.67 -18.80
C ASN A 24 35.04 43.09 -18.23
N GLY A 25 36.13 42.74 -18.90
CA GLY A 25 37.50 43.03 -18.45
C GLY A 25 38.03 42.17 -17.31
N THR A 26 37.38 41.05 -17.00
CA THR A 26 37.78 40.13 -15.93
C THR A 26 37.92 38.71 -16.43
N THR A 27 38.53 37.84 -15.59
CA THR A 27 38.66 36.40 -15.84
C THR A 27 37.41 35.59 -15.45
N VAL A 28 36.38 36.26 -14.91
CA VAL A 28 35.15 35.67 -14.46
C VAL A 28 33.98 36.42 -15.08
N LYS A 29 33.01 35.70 -15.64
CA LYS A 29 31.77 36.29 -16.16
C LYS A 29 30.57 35.49 -15.72
N GLU A 30 29.64 36.13 -15.03
CA GLU A 30 28.34 35.59 -14.71
C GLU A 30 27.32 36.00 -15.76
N VAL A 31 26.53 35.05 -16.26
CA VAL A 31 25.43 35.30 -17.18
C VAL A 31 24.14 34.89 -16.49
N PRO A 32 23.23 35.80 -16.18
CA PRO A 32 22.01 35.51 -15.42
C PRO A 32 21.19 34.38 -16.07
N ASN A 33 20.73 33.42 -15.25
CA ASN A 33 19.96 32.22 -15.65
C ASN A 33 20.69 31.28 -16.62
N VAL A 34 22.01 31.48 -16.82
CA VAL A 34 22.86 30.62 -17.63
C VAL A 34 23.94 29.94 -16.77
N GLY A 35 24.71 30.77 -16.02
CA GLY A 35 25.75 30.26 -15.15
C GLY A 35 27.02 31.13 -15.15
N LYS A 36 28.10 30.56 -14.56
CA LYS A 36 29.38 31.25 -14.36
C LYS A 36 30.46 30.68 -15.28
N PHE A 37 31.20 31.59 -15.93
CA PHE A 37 32.36 31.26 -16.75
C PHE A 37 33.63 31.77 -16.08
N GLU A 38 34.70 30.98 -16.12
CA GLU A 38 36.02 31.30 -15.58
C GLU A 38 37.08 30.91 -16.61
N VAL A 39 38.05 31.79 -16.88
CA VAL A 39 39.16 31.50 -17.79
C VAL A 39 40.50 31.59 -17.04
N ASP A 40 41.37 30.63 -17.27
CA ASP A 40 42.72 30.63 -16.74
C ASP A 40 43.75 31.21 -17.75
N ALA A 41 45.04 31.34 -17.28
CA ALA A 41 46.10 31.90 -18.11
C ALA A 41 46.41 31.06 -19.37
N ASP A 42 46.10 29.76 -19.36
CA ASP A 42 46.27 28.82 -20.48
C ASP A 42 45.11 28.87 -21.49
N GLY A 43 44.11 29.71 -21.25
CA GLY A 43 42.92 29.81 -22.07
C GLY A 43 41.90 28.71 -21.86
N LYS A 44 42.02 27.93 -20.77
CA LYS A 44 40.98 26.95 -20.38
C LYS A 44 39.80 27.69 -19.80
N VAL A 45 38.64 27.53 -20.43
CA VAL A 45 37.37 28.06 -19.95
C VAL A 45 36.63 26.97 -19.19
N THR A 46 36.33 27.22 -17.92
CA THR A 46 35.46 26.43 -17.10
C THR A 46 34.08 27.10 -17.06
N PHE A 47 33.05 26.35 -17.43
CA PHE A 47 31.67 26.82 -17.36
C PHE A 47 30.93 26.00 -16.31
N THR A 48 30.32 26.66 -15.34
CA THR A 48 29.45 26.08 -14.32
C THR A 48 28.02 26.55 -14.62
N PRO A 49 27.18 25.68 -15.19
CA PRO A 49 25.81 26.06 -15.51
C PRO A 49 24.94 26.26 -14.28
N ASP A 50 23.95 27.10 -14.36
CA ASP A 50 22.83 27.12 -13.40
C ASP A 50 22.07 25.79 -13.47
N LYS A 51 21.54 25.32 -12.34
CA LYS A 51 20.93 23.98 -12.22
C LYS A 51 19.82 23.68 -13.24
N GLN A 52 19.09 24.70 -13.66
CA GLN A 52 17.98 24.55 -14.61
C GLN A 52 18.34 24.99 -16.04
N PHE A 53 19.57 25.45 -16.28
CA PHE A 53 20.00 25.85 -17.62
C PHE A 53 20.21 24.64 -18.53
N LYS A 54 19.67 24.72 -19.73
CA LYS A 54 19.86 23.77 -20.83
C LYS A 54 19.88 24.49 -22.17
N GLY A 55 20.58 23.90 -23.14
CA GLY A 55 20.73 24.49 -24.46
C GLY A 55 22.07 25.17 -24.63
N GLU A 56 22.15 26.09 -25.62
CA GLU A 56 23.36 26.83 -25.97
C GLU A 56 23.51 28.06 -25.10
N THR A 57 24.73 28.32 -24.63
CA THR A 57 25.04 29.60 -23.97
C THR A 57 25.16 30.71 -25.00
N PRO A 58 25.04 31.98 -24.60
CA PRO A 58 25.48 33.08 -25.45
C PRO A 58 26.94 32.87 -25.85
N GLU A 59 27.33 33.34 -27.07
CA GLU A 59 28.72 33.47 -27.45
C GLU A 59 29.39 34.52 -26.57
N LEU A 60 30.49 34.17 -25.92
CA LEU A 60 31.29 35.08 -25.09
C LEU A 60 32.61 35.39 -25.79
N GLU A 61 32.98 36.67 -25.85
CA GLU A 61 34.25 37.08 -26.36
C GLU A 61 35.32 37.10 -25.28
N LEU A 62 36.48 36.55 -25.61
CA LEU A 62 37.68 36.60 -24.78
C LEU A 62 38.79 37.29 -25.57
N THR A 63 39.41 38.29 -24.94
CA THR A 63 40.47 39.08 -25.55
C THR A 63 41.79 38.90 -24.80
N ARG A 64 42.91 38.74 -25.53
CA ARG A 64 44.26 38.73 -25.00
C ARG A 64 45.07 39.75 -25.80
N VAL A 65 45.98 40.45 -25.13
CA VAL A 65 46.80 41.52 -25.73
C VAL A 65 48.25 41.10 -25.85
N ASP A 66 48.86 41.27 -27.00
CA ASP A 66 50.28 40.94 -27.24
C ASP A 66 51.24 41.97 -26.61
N ALA A 67 52.57 41.73 -26.71
CA ALA A 67 53.59 42.61 -26.15
C ALA A 67 53.62 44.02 -26.79
N ASN A 68 53.00 44.23 -27.96
CA ASN A 68 52.86 45.54 -28.60
C ASN A 68 51.57 46.24 -28.21
N GLY A 69 50.72 45.62 -27.40
CA GLY A 69 49.41 46.19 -27.06
C GLY A 69 48.33 45.89 -28.08
N THR A 70 48.53 44.96 -29.03
CA THR A 70 47.56 44.58 -30.04
C THR A 70 46.57 43.55 -29.48
N PRO A 71 45.26 43.80 -29.46
CA PRO A 71 44.29 42.85 -28.97
C PRO A 71 43.98 41.79 -30.02
N VAL A 72 43.76 40.53 -29.56
CA VAL A 72 43.19 39.45 -30.34
C VAL A 72 42.00 38.85 -29.57
N THR A 73 40.89 38.64 -30.25
CA THR A 73 39.63 38.20 -29.67
C THR A 73 39.24 36.84 -30.25
N VAL A 74 38.78 35.94 -29.40
CA VAL A 74 38.18 34.66 -29.77
C VAL A 74 36.82 34.51 -29.11
N LYS A 75 35.99 33.66 -29.65
CA LYS A 75 34.67 33.38 -29.11
C LYS A 75 34.64 32.01 -28.42
N TYR A 76 33.85 31.90 -27.36
CA TYR A 76 33.57 30.69 -26.65
C TYR A 76 32.06 30.50 -26.49
N GLN A 77 31.58 29.28 -26.72
CA GLN A 77 30.20 28.89 -26.48
C GLN A 77 30.18 27.46 -25.87
N ALA A 78 29.26 27.20 -24.98
CA ALA A 78 29.03 25.88 -24.44
C ALA A 78 27.61 25.40 -24.73
N VAL A 79 27.42 24.09 -24.78
CA VAL A 79 26.11 23.44 -24.93
C VAL A 79 25.88 22.57 -23.72
N VAL A 80 24.75 22.77 -23.04
CA VAL A 80 24.30 21.96 -21.89
C VAL A 80 23.16 21.09 -22.34
N LYS A 81 23.34 19.76 -22.19
CA LYS A 81 22.30 18.79 -22.49
C LYS A 81 21.30 18.75 -21.35
N GLU A 82 20.03 18.61 -21.69
CA GLU A 82 18.96 18.41 -20.71
C GLU A 82 19.17 17.10 -19.96
N VAL A 83 18.97 17.12 -18.65
CA VAL A 83 18.92 15.94 -17.78
C VAL A 83 17.49 15.73 -17.35
N VAL A 84 16.93 14.56 -17.68
CA VAL A 84 15.54 14.21 -17.38
C VAL A 84 15.52 12.98 -16.48
N PRO A 85 15.10 13.10 -15.21
CA PRO A 85 14.97 11.97 -14.33
C PRO A 85 13.81 11.06 -14.79
N THR A 86 13.92 9.77 -14.46
CA THR A 86 12.93 8.74 -14.83
C THR A 86 12.36 8.05 -13.59
N SER A 87 11.23 7.37 -13.77
CA SER A 87 10.56 6.66 -12.68
C SER A 87 9.86 5.39 -13.15
N THR A 88 9.55 4.51 -12.20
CA THR A 88 8.74 3.30 -12.42
C THR A 88 7.62 3.26 -11.39
N ASN A 89 6.40 2.99 -11.85
CA ASN A 89 5.22 2.84 -11.01
C ASN A 89 5.30 1.57 -10.16
N ALA A 90 4.59 1.57 -9.03
CA ALA A 90 4.41 0.40 -8.18
C ALA A 90 2.95 -0.06 -8.17
N THR A 91 2.75 -1.36 -8.03
CA THR A 91 1.45 -2.00 -7.83
C THR A 91 1.55 -3.05 -6.73
N SER A 92 0.43 -3.38 -6.13
CA SER A 92 0.30 -4.52 -5.22
C SER A 92 -1.09 -5.11 -5.29
N THR A 93 -1.26 -6.37 -4.87
CA THR A 93 -2.55 -7.05 -4.78
C THR A 93 -2.63 -7.78 -3.45
N GLY A 94 -3.74 -7.66 -2.74
CA GLY A 94 -3.93 -8.34 -1.46
C GLY A 94 -5.38 -8.44 -1.04
N PRO A 95 -5.66 -9.07 0.13
CA PRO A 95 -7.02 -9.29 0.60
C PRO A 95 -7.65 -8.01 1.16
N GLN A 96 -8.95 -7.94 1.03
CA GLN A 96 -9.81 -6.92 1.62
C GLN A 96 -9.47 -6.67 3.10
N GLY A 97 -9.36 -5.41 3.50
CA GLY A 97 -9.13 -5.00 4.89
C GLY A 97 -7.68 -5.09 5.37
N VAL A 98 -6.75 -5.60 4.56
CA VAL A 98 -5.33 -5.74 4.92
C VAL A 98 -4.50 -4.64 4.25
N PRO A 99 -3.72 -3.84 5.00
CA PRO A 99 -2.86 -2.81 4.42
C PRO A 99 -1.87 -3.40 3.41
N GLN A 100 -1.60 -2.63 2.35
CA GLN A 100 -0.65 -3.00 1.30
C GLN A 100 0.39 -1.92 1.11
N THR A 101 1.57 -2.32 0.66
CA THR A 101 2.68 -1.42 0.39
C THR A 101 3.17 -1.55 -1.03
N GLY A 102 3.73 -0.44 -1.55
CA GLY A 102 4.45 -0.42 -2.82
C GLY A 102 5.46 0.71 -2.81
N THR A 103 6.59 0.50 -3.49
CA THR A 103 7.67 1.48 -3.54
C THR A 103 7.93 1.85 -5.00
N PRO A 104 7.36 2.96 -5.50
CA PRO A 104 7.76 3.51 -6.79
C PRO A 104 9.25 3.84 -6.79
N THR A 105 9.92 3.65 -7.91
CA THR A 105 11.36 3.89 -8.02
C THR A 105 11.65 5.10 -8.91
N PHE A 106 12.78 5.77 -8.62
CA PHE A 106 13.18 6.98 -9.30
C PHE A 106 14.68 6.93 -9.61
N GLN A 107 15.06 7.44 -10.78
CA GLN A 107 16.46 7.51 -11.21
C GLN A 107 16.76 8.90 -11.75
N GLY A 108 17.93 9.44 -11.42
CA GLY A 108 18.45 10.65 -12.07
C GLY A 108 18.67 10.41 -13.56
N GLY A 109 18.53 11.45 -14.35
CA GLY A 109 18.75 11.36 -15.80
C GLY A 109 20.21 11.28 -16.20
N ASP A 110 21.14 11.57 -15.27
CA ASP A 110 22.59 11.46 -15.43
C ASP A 110 23.22 11.07 -14.09
N PRO A 111 24.31 10.27 -14.06
CA PRO A 111 25.02 9.91 -12.82
C PRO A 111 25.50 11.10 -11.99
N LEU A 112 25.77 12.25 -12.63
CA LEU A 112 26.17 13.49 -11.96
C LEU A 112 24.99 14.28 -11.39
N VAL A 113 23.76 13.92 -11.78
CA VAL A 113 22.50 14.54 -11.34
C VAL A 113 21.55 13.46 -10.84
N PRO A 114 21.90 12.79 -9.73
CA PRO A 114 21.03 11.75 -9.14
C PRO A 114 19.77 12.38 -8.51
N ILE A 115 18.85 11.55 -8.09
CA ILE A 115 17.73 11.96 -7.22
C ILE A 115 18.31 12.60 -5.95
N ASP A 116 17.69 13.68 -5.50
CA ASP A 116 18.10 14.35 -4.27
C ASP A 116 17.54 13.64 -3.04
N GLU A 117 18.37 12.81 -2.41
CA GLU A 117 18.00 12.06 -1.21
C GLU A 117 17.84 12.95 0.04
N THR A 118 18.24 14.22 -0.03
CA THR A 118 18.02 15.18 1.08
C THR A 118 16.60 15.77 1.05
N VAL A 119 15.87 15.58 -0.06
CA VAL A 119 14.47 15.97 -0.21
C VAL A 119 13.61 14.73 -0.09
N GLU A 120 12.83 14.63 0.99
CA GLU A 120 11.94 13.50 1.21
C GLU A 120 10.85 13.42 0.13
N PRO A 121 10.43 12.19 -0.24
CA PRO A 121 9.32 11.99 -1.15
C PRO A 121 8.01 12.51 -0.54
N THR A 122 7.15 13.05 -1.39
CA THR A 122 5.80 13.50 -1.02
C THR A 122 4.78 13.03 -2.04
N PHE A 123 3.51 13.13 -1.71
CA PHE A 123 2.47 13.08 -2.72
C PHE A 123 2.50 14.36 -3.58
N GLU A 124 1.78 14.35 -4.71
CA GLU A 124 1.82 15.45 -5.67
C GLU A 124 1.43 16.80 -5.06
N ASP A 125 0.52 16.79 -4.08
CA ASP A 125 0.07 17.96 -3.32
C ASP A 125 1.04 18.42 -2.22
N GLY A 126 2.17 17.74 -2.06
CA GLY A 126 3.18 18.00 -1.03
C GLY A 126 2.90 17.35 0.31
N SER A 127 1.77 16.66 0.49
CA SER A 127 1.43 15.93 1.70
C SER A 127 2.17 14.59 1.82
N LYS A 128 2.15 14.01 3.03
CA LYS A 128 2.63 12.64 3.31
C LYS A 128 1.51 11.68 3.68
N GLU A 129 0.29 12.17 3.74
CA GLU A 129 -0.91 11.41 4.00
C GLU A 129 -2.03 11.89 3.09
N LYS A 130 -2.81 10.95 2.54
CA LYS A 130 -3.95 11.26 1.67
C LYS A 130 -5.07 10.26 1.91
N SER A 131 -6.18 10.74 2.44
CA SER A 131 -7.40 9.94 2.62
C SER A 131 -8.28 9.99 1.38
N ILE A 132 -8.79 8.84 0.99
CA ILE A 132 -9.76 8.66 -0.09
C ILE A 132 -11.08 8.21 0.56
N PRO A 133 -12.11 9.07 0.61
CA PRO A 133 -13.36 8.75 1.30
C PRO A 133 -13.98 7.42 0.83
N GLY A 134 -14.31 6.54 1.77
CA GLY A 134 -14.92 5.23 1.51
C GLY A 134 -13.98 4.19 0.90
N GLN A 135 -12.68 4.50 0.77
CA GLN A 135 -11.69 3.57 0.24
C GLN A 135 -10.56 3.29 1.24
N GLY A 136 -10.00 4.32 1.88
CA GLY A 136 -8.91 4.18 2.83
C GLY A 136 -7.93 5.35 2.80
N THR A 137 -6.73 5.15 3.35
CA THR A 137 -5.73 6.21 3.51
C THR A 137 -4.36 5.77 3.02
N TYR A 138 -3.72 6.60 2.22
CA TYR A 138 -2.32 6.49 1.82
C TYR A 138 -1.42 7.23 2.80
N THR A 139 -0.27 6.62 3.11
CA THR A 139 0.85 7.27 3.80
C THR A 139 2.14 6.98 3.05
N ILE A 140 3.12 7.90 3.09
CA ILE A 140 4.43 7.71 2.47
C ILE A 140 5.53 7.85 3.52
N ALA A 141 6.42 6.88 3.55
CA ALA A 141 7.60 6.87 4.42
C ALA A 141 8.78 7.64 3.79
N PRO A 142 9.81 8.04 4.58
CA PRO A 142 10.98 8.75 4.06
C PRO A 142 11.77 8.00 2.99
N ASP A 143 11.73 6.66 2.99
CA ASP A 143 12.36 5.81 1.97
C ASP A 143 11.57 5.73 0.65
N GLY A 144 10.38 6.37 0.59
CA GLY A 144 9.49 6.33 -0.57
C GLY A 144 8.50 5.18 -0.59
N THR A 145 8.48 4.32 0.43
CA THR A 145 7.48 3.26 0.56
C THR A 145 6.12 3.88 0.86
N VAL A 146 5.16 3.59 0.00
CA VAL A 146 3.77 4.00 0.16
C VAL A 146 2.98 2.86 0.78
N THR A 147 2.25 3.14 1.85
CA THR A 147 1.29 2.22 2.47
C THR A 147 -0.12 2.70 2.18
N PHE A 148 -0.99 1.83 1.71
CA PHE A 148 -2.43 2.06 1.68
C PHE A 148 -3.11 1.20 2.74
N THR A 149 -3.82 1.84 3.66
CA THR A 149 -4.65 1.20 4.67
C THR A 149 -6.11 1.31 4.21
N PRO A 150 -6.71 0.20 3.73
CA PRO A 150 -8.07 0.23 3.21
C PRO A 150 -9.11 0.35 4.33
N ASP A 151 -10.27 0.92 4.00
CA ASP A 151 -11.46 0.73 4.81
C ASP A 151 -11.86 -0.75 4.81
N LYS A 152 -12.33 -1.27 5.95
CA LYS A 152 -12.55 -2.73 6.15
C LYS A 152 -13.43 -3.39 5.08
N GLN A 153 -14.40 -2.67 4.55
CA GLN A 153 -15.33 -3.18 3.54
C GLN A 153 -14.93 -2.84 2.10
N PHE A 154 -13.83 -2.11 1.90
CA PHE A 154 -13.41 -1.71 0.56
C PHE A 154 -12.86 -2.90 -0.25
N VAL A 155 -13.32 -3.03 -1.48
CA VAL A 155 -12.90 -4.06 -2.47
C VAL A 155 -12.65 -3.37 -3.80
N GLY A 156 -11.69 -3.86 -4.58
CA GLY A 156 -11.35 -3.33 -5.90
C GLY A 156 -10.12 -2.42 -5.86
N ASN A 157 -10.05 -1.49 -6.79
CA ASN A 157 -8.90 -0.61 -6.98
C ASN A 157 -9.21 0.77 -6.41
N PRO A 158 -8.53 1.23 -5.35
CA PRO A 158 -8.67 2.61 -4.91
C PRO A 158 -8.10 3.57 -5.97
N ALA A 159 -8.50 4.83 -5.90
CA ALA A 159 -7.89 5.87 -6.71
C ALA A 159 -6.35 5.87 -6.47
N PRO A 160 -5.52 5.76 -7.51
CA PRO A 160 -4.07 5.70 -7.35
C PRO A 160 -3.53 7.00 -6.75
N VAL A 161 -2.37 6.92 -6.11
CA VAL A 161 -1.66 8.09 -5.59
C VAL A 161 -0.39 8.33 -6.40
N THR A 162 -0.08 9.61 -6.64
CA THR A 162 1.14 10.03 -7.31
C THR A 162 2.18 10.45 -6.27
N VAL A 163 3.36 9.84 -6.35
CA VAL A 163 4.54 10.17 -5.56
C VAL A 163 5.44 11.09 -6.37
N LYS A 164 5.96 12.13 -5.75
CA LYS A 164 6.85 13.12 -6.34
C LYS A 164 8.21 13.09 -5.66
N ARG A 165 9.29 13.12 -6.46
CA ARG A 165 10.67 13.37 -6.06
C ARG A 165 11.30 14.46 -6.95
N VAL A 166 12.47 14.90 -6.58
CA VAL A 166 13.27 15.83 -7.39
C VAL A 166 14.70 15.30 -7.52
N ASP A 167 15.36 15.66 -8.60
CA ASP A 167 16.80 15.42 -8.76
C ASP A 167 17.65 16.53 -8.11
N LYS A 168 18.98 16.41 -8.15
CA LYS A 168 19.93 17.41 -7.60
C LYS A 168 19.83 18.79 -8.28
N ASN A 169 19.26 18.87 -9.47
CA ASN A 169 18.96 20.13 -10.15
C ASN A 169 17.61 20.72 -9.71
N GLY A 170 16.79 19.99 -8.95
CA GLY A 170 15.44 20.39 -8.58
C GLY A 170 14.39 20.04 -9.65
N THR A 171 14.72 19.21 -10.64
CA THR A 171 13.78 18.76 -11.67
C THR A 171 12.82 17.73 -11.07
N PRO A 172 11.50 17.95 -11.11
CA PRO A 172 10.54 17.02 -10.54
C PRO A 172 10.37 15.78 -11.42
N VAL A 173 10.12 14.65 -10.76
CA VAL A 173 9.74 13.38 -11.37
C VAL A 173 8.66 12.73 -10.54
N THR A 174 7.69 12.08 -11.18
CA THR A 174 6.54 11.48 -10.52
C THR A 174 6.37 10.02 -10.94
N ALA A 175 5.82 9.22 -10.03
CA ALA A 175 5.39 7.85 -10.27
C ALA A 175 4.13 7.55 -9.47
N THR A 176 3.34 6.56 -9.91
CA THR A 176 2.10 6.18 -9.25
C THR A 176 2.27 4.90 -8.43
N TYR A 177 1.48 4.79 -7.36
CA TYR A 177 1.22 3.54 -6.68
C TYR A 177 -0.26 3.20 -6.78
N SER A 178 -0.56 1.96 -7.21
CA SER A 178 -1.92 1.45 -7.46
C SER A 178 -2.09 0.09 -6.80
N PRO A 179 -2.63 0.01 -5.58
CA PRO A 179 -2.99 -1.26 -4.95
C PRO A 179 -4.33 -1.80 -5.48
N GLU A 180 -4.50 -3.12 -5.39
CA GLU A 180 -5.75 -3.84 -5.69
C GLU A 180 -6.16 -4.69 -4.51
N PHE A 181 -7.45 -4.71 -4.16
CA PHE A 181 -8.00 -5.48 -3.05
C PHE A 181 -9.01 -6.50 -3.53
N THR A 182 -8.72 -7.79 -3.26
CA THR A 182 -9.60 -8.91 -3.54
C THR A 182 -10.57 -9.14 -2.40
N LYS A 183 -11.83 -9.46 -2.74
CA LYS A 183 -12.86 -9.72 -1.74
C LYS A 183 -12.49 -10.92 -0.87
N VAL A 184 -12.70 -10.80 0.44
CA VAL A 184 -12.61 -11.87 1.41
C VAL A 184 -14.02 -12.30 1.81
N THR A 185 -14.32 -13.60 1.65
CA THR A 185 -15.64 -14.16 1.97
C THR A 185 -15.46 -15.35 2.89
N PRO A 186 -15.84 -15.24 4.17
CA PRO A 186 -15.83 -16.36 5.09
C PRO A 186 -16.90 -17.39 4.70
N THR A 187 -16.69 -18.65 5.07
CA THR A 187 -17.61 -19.75 4.81
C THR A 187 -17.95 -20.49 6.10
N GLY A 188 -18.97 -21.32 6.09
CA GLY A 188 -19.34 -22.14 7.24
C GLY A 188 -20.15 -23.36 6.83
N THR A 189 -20.22 -24.32 7.75
CA THR A 189 -21.00 -25.57 7.60
C THR A 189 -21.93 -25.72 8.78
N GLY A 190 -23.19 -25.94 8.51
CA GLY A 190 -24.21 -26.25 9.50
C GLY A 190 -24.10 -27.68 9.99
N ASP A 191 -24.97 -28.06 10.96
CA ASP A 191 -25.02 -29.40 11.47
C ASP A 191 -26.48 -29.84 11.79
N LYS A 192 -26.73 -31.15 11.76
CA LYS A 192 -28.00 -31.75 12.13
C LYS A 192 -27.74 -32.94 13.06
N THR A 193 -28.34 -32.90 14.25
CA THR A 193 -28.17 -33.95 15.24
C THR A 193 -29.45 -34.77 15.39
N GLU A 194 -29.30 -36.00 15.96
CA GLU A 194 -30.40 -36.88 16.24
C GLU A 194 -30.20 -37.54 17.62
N GLY A 195 -31.27 -37.60 18.44
CA GLY A 195 -31.22 -38.19 19.77
C GLY A 195 -32.60 -38.62 20.23
N LEU A 196 -32.65 -39.28 21.43
CA LEU A 196 -33.88 -39.73 22.02
C LEU A 196 -34.59 -38.64 22.83
N GLN A 197 -35.89 -38.74 22.99
CA GLN A 197 -36.70 -37.83 23.79
C GLN A 197 -36.11 -37.66 25.20
N GLY A 198 -35.94 -36.41 25.62
CA GLY A 198 -35.37 -36.02 26.90
C GLY A 198 -33.84 -36.08 26.99
N GLN A 199 -33.13 -36.54 25.94
CA GLN A 199 -31.67 -36.53 25.90
C GLN A 199 -31.12 -35.25 25.36
N VAL A 200 -30.07 -34.70 26.02
CA VAL A 200 -29.27 -33.58 25.49
C VAL A 200 -28.53 -34.05 24.25
N GLN A 201 -28.52 -33.20 23.20
CA GLN A 201 -27.79 -33.44 21.96
C GLN A 201 -26.67 -32.43 21.81
N GLU A 202 -25.56 -32.86 21.26
CA GLU A 202 -24.42 -32.00 20.96
C GLU A 202 -24.10 -32.10 19.47
N GLY A 203 -23.99 -30.92 18.80
CA GLY A 203 -23.62 -30.78 17.41
C GLY A 203 -22.46 -29.81 17.26
N LYS A 204 -21.93 -29.71 16.06
CA LYS A 204 -20.80 -28.83 15.74
C LYS A 204 -21.03 -28.09 14.44
N VAL A 205 -21.31 -26.79 14.50
CA VAL A 205 -21.23 -25.92 13.33
C VAL A 205 -19.81 -25.42 13.19
N THR A 206 -19.37 -25.18 11.94
CA THR A 206 -18.01 -24.71 11.67
C THR A 206 -18.02 -23.41 10.90
N PHE A 207 -17.00 -22.59 11.13
CA PHE A 207 -16.78 -21.32 10.45
C PHE A 207 -15.34 -21.25 9.99
N THR A 208 -15.11 -20.92 8.72
CA THR A 208 -13.79 -20.83 8.12
C THR A 208 -13.57 -19.42 7.60
N PRO A 209 -12.49 -18.72 8.02
CA PRO A 209 -12.13 -17.41 7.49
C PRO A 209 -11.95 -17.48 5.97
N GLY A 210 -12.29 -16.40 5.27
CA GLY A 210 -12.07 -16.31 3.84
C GLY A 210 -10.61 -16.09 3.46
N HIS A 211 -9.78 -15.62 4.43
CA HIS A 211 -8.34 -15.45 4.32
C HIS A 211 -7.70 -15.43 5.71
N ASP A 212 -6.48 -15.98 5.84
CA ASP A 212 -5.78 -16.10 7.13
C ASP A 212 -5.50 -14.75 7.80
N SER A 213 -5.28 -13.69 6.99
CA SER A 213 -5.09 -12.33 7.50
C SER A 213 -6.38 -11.63 7.92
N VAL A 214 -7.55 -12.26 7.72
CA VAL A 214 -8.88 -11.75 8.10
C VAL A 214 -9.60 -12.83 8.92
N PRO A 215 -9.09 -13.17 10.12
CA PRO A 215 -9.66 -14.19 10.96
C PRO A 215 -11.00 -13.75 11.58
N PHE A 216 -11.73 -14.69 12.17
CA PHE A 216 -12.74 -14.35 13.16
C PHE A 216 -12.04 -13.84 14.42
N PRO A 217 -12.51 -12.73 15.04
CA PRO A 217 -11.95 -12.27 16.32
C PRO A 217 -11.96 -13.40 17.36
N ALA A 218 -10.86 -13.53 18.13
CA ALA A 218 -10.66 -14.64 19.07
C ALA A 218 -11.72 -14.68 20.18
N ASP A 219 -12.29 -13.54 20.53
CA ASP A 219 -13.34 -13.38 21.54
C ASP A 219 -14.77 -13.44 20.94
N SER A 220 -14.90 -13.68 19.62
CA SER A 220 -16.20 -13.76 18.96
C SER A 220 -16.80 -15.15 19.10
N THR A 221 -18.00 -15.24 19.69
CA THR A 221 -18.84 -16.44 19.72
C THR A 221 -19.88 -16.35 18.60
N PRO A 222 -20.20 -17.46 17.91
CA PRO A 222 -21.35 -17.49 17.03
C PRO A 222 -22.63 -17.13 17.79
N LEU A 223 -23.52 -16.38 17.18
CA LEU A 223 -24.77 -15.94 17.80
C LEU A 223 -25.97 -16.45 17.02
N PHE A 224 -27.03 -16.85 17.74
CA PHE A 224 -28.34 -17.12 17.15
C PHE A 224 -28.96 -15.80 16.60
N ASP A 225 -30.04 -15.94 15.86
CA ASP A 225 -30.80 -14.82 15.26
C ASP A 225 -31.35 -13.81 16.29
N ASN A 226 -31.42 -14.21 17.57
CA ASN A 226 -31.78 -13.30 18.68
C ASN A 226 -30.58 -12.47 19.19
N GLY A 227 -29.40 -12.58 18.56
CA GLY A 227 -28.18 -11.84 18.92
C GLY A 227 -27.46 -12.36 20.17
N THR A 228 -27.78 -13.56 20.66
CA THR A 228 -27.14 -14.17 21.84
C THR A 228 -26.62 -15.58 21.55
N ALA A 229 -25.74 -16.07 22.41
CA ALA A 229 -25.23 -17.45 22.34
C ALA A 229 -26.21 -18.49 22.93
N MET A 230 -27.38 -18.07 23.34
CA MET A 230 -28.45 -18.90 23.89
C MET A 230 -29.77 -18.55 23.26
N LYS A 231 -30.56 -19.58 22.92
CA LYS A 231 -31.91 -19.41 22.38
C LYS A 231 -32.86 -20.42 22.97
N GLU A 232 -33.96 -19.98 23.56
CA GLU A 232 -35.10 -20.80 23.96
C GLU A 232 -36.17 -20.79 22.87
N VAL A 233 -36.64 -21.99 22.52
CA VAL A 233 -37.76 -22.16 21.59
C VAL A 233 -38.92 -22.79 22.38
N PRO A 234 -40.03 -22.07 22.58
CA PRO A 234 -41.14 -22.53 23.41
C PRO A 234 -41.67 -23.92 22.98
N ASN A 235 -41.85 -24.84 23.95
CA ASN A 235 -42.28 -26.22 23.77
C ASN A 235 -41.33 -27.11 22.94
N VAL A 236 -40.10 -26.63 22.67
CA VAL A 236 -39.04 -27.36 21.94
C VAL A 236 -37.88 -27.60 22.85
N GLY A 237 -37.32 -26.52 23.46
CA GLY A 237 -36.20 -26.62 24.36
C GLY A 237 -35.22 -25.45 24.25
N LYS A 238 -34.03 -25.62 24.86
CA LYS A 238 -32.96 -24.63 24.94
C LYS A 238 -31.77 -24.99 24.06
N PHE A 239 -31.24 -24.02 23.34
CA PHE A 239 -30.03 -24.15 22.53
C PHE A 239 -28.96 -23.22 23.08
N GLU A 240 -27.71 -23.70 23.15
CA GLU A 240 -26.54 -22.93 23.56
C GLU A 240 -25.41 -23.20 22.57
N VAL A 241 -24.62 -22.18 22.22
CA VAL A 241 -23.45 -22.33 21.36
C VAL A 241 -22.23 -21.75 22.07
N ASP A 242 -21.11 -22.46 21.99
CA ASP A 242 -19.82 -21.96 22.50
C ASP A 242 -18.98 -21.28 21.41
N ALA A 243 -17.83 -20.73 21.82
CA ALA A 243 -16.91 -20.01 20.92
C ALA A 243 -16.33 -20.91 19.80
N ASP A 244 -16.28 -22.23 20.03
CA ASP A 244 -15.79 -23.23 19.08
C ASP A 244 -16.86 -23.69 18.09
N GLY A 245 -18.11 -23.23 18.26
CA GLY A 245 -19.24 -23.61 17.42
C GLY A 245 -19.90 -24.95 17.85
N LYS A 246 -19.61 -25.45 19.05
CA LYS A 246 -20.34 -26.60 19.64
C LYS A 246 -21.71 -26.09 20.05
N VAL A 247 -22.76 -26.70 19.51
CA VAL A 247 -24.15 -26.44 19.85
C VAL A 247 -24.64 -27.50 20.79
N THR A 248 -25.16 -27.12 21.96
CA THR A 248 -25.82 -27.98 22.91
C THR A 248 -27.32 -27.72 22.87
N PHE A 249 -28.11 -28.76 22.55
CA PHE A 249 -29.57 -28.70 22.56
C PHE A 249 -30.10 -29.52 23.73
N THR A 250 -30.84 -28.87 24.60
CA THR A 250 -31.55 -29.49 25.73
C THR A 250 -33.05 -29.48 25.40
N PRO A 251 -33.64 -30.62 24.96
CA PRO A 251 -35.04 -30.65 24.59
C PRO A 251 -35.97 -30.57 25.82
N ASP A 252 -37.14 -29.99 25.64
CA ASP A 252 -38.24 -30.10 26.59
C ASP A 252 -38.63 -31.57 26.73
N LYS A 253 -39.03 -31.98 27.92
CA LYS A 253 -39.27 -33.40 28.24
C LYS A 253 -40.27 -34.10 27.33
N GLN A 254 -41.26 -33.36 26.81
CA GLN A 254 -42.30 -33.90 25.95
C GLN A 254 -42.08 -33.65 24.47
N PHE A 255 -41.06 -32.92 24.13
CA PHE A 255 -40.77 -32.61 22.72
C PHE A 255 -40.29 -33.83 21.95
N LYS A 256 -40.86 -34.00 20.74
CA LYS A 256 -40.47 -35.03 19.77
C LYS A 256 -40.68 -34.50 18.36
N GLY A 257 -39.88 -34.95 17.41
CA GLY A 257 -39.87 -34.50 16.02
C GLY A 257 -38.71 -33.60 15.70
N GLU A 258 -38.79 -32.84 14.61
CA GLU A 258 -37.75 -31.94 14.18
C GLU A 258 -37.90 -30.57 14.82
N THR A 259 -36.77 -29.97 15.24
CA THR A 259 -36.75 -28.58 15.69
C THR A 259 -36.85 -27.65 14.49
N PRO A 260 -37.23 -26.36 14.67
CA PRO A 260 -36.98 -25.35 13.65
C PRO A 260 -35.49 -25.33 13.29
N GLU A 261 -35.17 -25.04 12.04
CA GLU A 261 -33.79 -24.66 11.66
C GLU A 261 -33.40 -23.36 12.35
N LEU A 262 -32.32 -23.35 13.11
CA LEU A 262 -31.80 -22.17 13.78
C LEU A 262 -30.60 -21.64 13.03
N GLU A 263 -30.56 -20.34 12.77
CA GLU A 263 -29.43 -19.68 12.15
C GLU A 263 -28.43 -19.23 13.21
N LEU A 264 -27.14 -19.49 12.94
CA LEU A 264 -26.02 -19.03 13.73
C LEU A 264 -25.10 -18.20 12.84
N THR A 265 -24.81 -16.99 13.27
CA THR A 265 -23.98 -16.04 12.53
C THR A 265 -22.71 -15.73 13.28
N ARG A 266 -21.57 -15.70 12.58
CA ARG A 266 -20.28 -15.23 13.05
C ARG A 266 -19.77 -14.18 12.08
N VAL A 267 -19.01 -13.17 12.58
CA VAL A 267 -18.53 -12.04 11.80
C VAL A 267 -17.01 -12.02 11.79
N ASP A 268 -16.41 -11.90 10.62
CA ASP A 268 -14.95 -11.84 10.49
C ASP A 268 -14.36 -10.47 10.93
N ALA A 269 -13.03 -10.33 10.89
CA ALA A 269 -12.33 -9.11 11.29
C ALA A 269 -12.66 -7.88 10.44
N ASN A 270 -13.14 -8.09 9.20
CA ASN A 270 -13.62 -7.01 8.33
C ASN A 270 -15.09 -6.64 8.61
N GLY A 271 -15.80 -7.40 9.43
CA GLY A 271 -17.22 -7.21 9.67
C GLY A 271 -18.12 -7.94 8.66
N THR A 272 -17.57 -8.91 7.90
CA THR A 272 -18.34 -9.72 6.96
C THR A 272 -19.03 -10.87 7.70
N PRO A 273 -20.37 -10.98 7.68
CA PRO A 273 -21.07 -12.08 8.35
C PRO A 273 -21.04 -13.36 7.51
N VAL A 274 -21.04 -14.48 8.21
CA VAL A 274 -21.33 -15.80 7.66
C VAL A 274 -22.37 -16.49 8.54
N THR A 275 -23.39 -17.06 7.94
CA THR A 275 -24.51 -17.72 8.64
C THR A 275 -24.56 -19.18 8.25
N VAL A 276 -24.74 -20.05 9.25
CA VAL A 276 -24.94 -21.49 9.11
C VAL A 276 -26.22 -21.91 9.82
N LYS A 277 -26.72 -23.11 9.54
CA LYS A 277 -27.93 -23.62 10.13
C LYS A 277 -27.66 -24.82 11.04
N TYR A 278 -28.40 -24.91 12.12
CA TYR A 278 -28.43 -26.06 13.02
C TYR A 278 -29.85 -26.57 13.19
N GLN A 279 -30.01 -27.89 13.17
CA GLN A 279 -31.31 -28.56 13.43
C GLN A 279 -31.11 -29.78 14.28
N ALA A 280 -32.05 -30.13 15.16
CA ALA A 280 -32.06 -31.36 15.90
C ALA A 280 -33.32 -32.18 15.61
N VAL A 281 -33.19 -33.52 15.66
CA VAL A 281 -34.29 -34.49 15.56
C VAL A 281 -34.39 -35.24 16.88
N VAL A 282 -35.58 -35.25 17.45
CA VAL A 282 -35.86 -35.98 18.72
C VAL A 282 -36.75 -37.14 18.43
N LYS A 283 -36.25 -38.36 18.61
CA LYS A 283 -37.00 -39.59 18.46
C LYS A 283 -37.83 -39.89 19.71
N GLU A 284 -39.08 -40.23 19.51
CA GLU A 284 -39.99 -40.60 20.59
C GLU A 284 -39.51 -41.83 21.35
N VAL A 285 -39.65 -41.81 22.67
CA VAL A 285 -39.42 -42.95 23.55
C VAL A 285 -40.78 -43.41 24.07
N VAL A 286 -41.20 -44.59 23.64
CA VAL A 286 -42.49 -45.19 24.05
C VAL A 286 -42.22 -46.29 25.06
N PRO A 287 -42.64 -46.14 26.31
CA PRO A 287 -42.55 -47.21 27.30
C PRO A 287 -43.50 -48.34 26.93
N THR A 288 -43.08 -49.60 27.16
CA THR A 288 -43.94 -50.80 26.95
C THR A 288 -44.22 -51.47 28.28
N SER A 289 -45.38 -52.08 28.38
CA SER A 289 -45.76 -52.90 29.54
C SER A 289 -46.28 -54.25 29.09
N THR A 290 -46.10 -55.28 29.89
CA THR A 290 -46.62 -56.63 29.68
C THR A 290 -47.62 -56.96 30.80
N ASN A 291 -48.80 -57.36 30.41
CA ASN A 291 -49.80 -57.79 31.38
C ASN A 291 -49.38 -59.15 32.00
N ALA A 292 -49.46 -59.24 33.29
CA ALA A 292 -49.26 -60.48 34.00
C ALA A 292 -50.59 -61.01 34.51
N THR A 293 -50.88 -62.27 34.28
CA THR A 293 -52.03 -62.99 34.88
C THR A 293 -51.52 -64.11 35.78
N SER A 294 -52.08 -64.17 36.96
CA SER A 294 -51.83 -65.30 37.85
C SER A 294 -53.16 -66.09 38.07
N THR A 295 -53.06 -67.38 38.04
CA THR A 295 -54.20 -68.30 38.38
C THR A 295 -53.78 -69.10 39.57
N GLY A 296 -54.68 -69.13 40.59
CA GLY A 296 -54.52 -69.94 41.80
C GLY A 296 -55.88 -70.42 42.27
N PRO A 297 -55.86 -71.43 43.15
CA PRO A 297 -57.12 -71.97 43.76
C PRO A 297 -57.77 -70.90 44.66
N GLN A 298 -59.11 -70.93 44.76
CA GLN A 298 -59.87 -70.04 45.60
C GLN A 298 -59.42 -70.05 47.04
N GLY A 299 -59.10 -68.92 47.64
CA GLY A 299 -58.73 -68.80 49.05
C GLY A 299 -57.23 -68.98 49.34
N VAL A 300 -56.34 -69.05 48.30
CA VAL A 300 -54.85 -69.12 48.43
C VAL A 300 -54.26 -67.89 47.72
N PRO A 301 -53.42 -67.03 48.42
CA PRO A 301 -52.79 -65.86 47.86
C PRO A 301 -51.79 -66.15 46.74
#